data_eff484b4d01db5597eeb68acac70b519
#
_entry.id   eff484b4d01db5597eeb68acac70b519
#
_cell.length_a   1.000
_cell.length_b   1.000
_cell.length_c   1.000
_cell.angle_alpha   90.00
_cell.angle_beta   90.00
_cell.angle_gamma   90.00
#
_symmetry.space_group_name_H-M   'P 1'
#
loop_
_entity.id
_entity.type
_entity.pdbx_description
1 polymer ?
#
loop_
_entity_poly.entity_id
_entity_poly.type
_entity_poly.pdbx_seq_one_letter_code
_entity_poly.pdbx_strand_id
1 'polypeptide(L)'
;PIKSSAASDVYKRQVESPDYVLTLKSSDGKKDAALLYCLDSHSYSKLPDVKGDDWLTFDQVNWYRQQSAAYKAKNGGQPLPALAFFHIPLPEYNEAASDENAILIGTRMEKACAPELNTGMFTAMKEAGDVMGMFVGHDHDNDYAVMWKGILLAYGRFTGGNTEYNHLPNGARVIVMKEGARTFTTWIRLKGGEIIDKTVYPDSYVKDDWRKRPLVTE
;
A
#
# COMPACT_ATOMS: atom_id res chain seq x y z
N PRO A 1 27.39 17.63 17.61
CA PRO A 1 26.12 17.00 17.36
C PRO A 1 25.45 17.63 16.15
N ILE A 2 25.32 16.85 15.09
CA ILE A 2 24.59 17.26 13.89
C ILE A 2 23.11 17.32 14.30
N LYS A 3 22.59 18.53 14.45
CA LYS A 3 21.15 18.74 14.58
C LYS A 3 20.55 18.43 13.22
N SER A 4 19.96 17.27 13.08
CA SER A 4 19.20 16.89 11.88
C SER A 4 17.94 17.77 11.84
N SER A 5 17.97 18.82 11.04
CA SER A 5 16.80 19.65 10.74
C SER A 5 15.65 18.83 10.16
N ALA A 6 15.96 17.71 9.51
CA ALA A 6 14.97 16.78 8.97
C ALA A 6 14.12 16.11 10.05
N ALA A 7 14.69 15.72 11.21
CA ALA A 7 13.93 15.08 12.28
C ALA A 7 12.97 16.06 12.96
N SER A 8 13.34 17.35 13.10
CA SER A 8 12.45 18.36 13.65
C SER A 8 11.34 18.75 12.69
N ASP A 9 11.58 18.74 11.39
CA ASP A 9 10.55 18.99 10.37
C ASP A 9 9.55 17.82 10.25
N VAL A 10 10.02 16.58 10.36
CA VAL A 10 9.14 15.40 10.41
C VAL A 10 8.25 15.44 11.65
N TYR A 11 8.81 15.78 12.82
CA TYR A 11 8.04 15.89 14.07
C TYR A 11 7.02 17.03 14.03
N LYS A 12 7.37 18.21 13.49
CA LYS A 12 6.44 19.32 13.34
C LYS A 12 5.31 19.01 12.36
N ARG A 13 5.62 18.31 11.24
CA ARG A 13 4.59 17.89 10.29
C ARG A 13 3.63 16.85 10.87
N GLN A 14 4.08 15.97 11.76
CA GLN A 14 3.22 15.02 12.47
C GLN A 14 2.20 15.68 13.39
N VAL A 15 2.47 16.91 13.86
CA VAL A 15 1.54 17.71 14.70
C VAL A 15 0.53 18.51 13.86
N GLU A 16 0.92 18.89 12.64
CA GLU A 16 0.10 19.73 11.75
C GLU A 16 -0.65 18.94 10.66
N SER A 17 -0.10 17.80 10.26
CA SER A 17 -0.72 16.86 9.32
C SER A 17 -0.22 15.45 9.63
N PRO A 18 -1.12 14.51 9.96
CA PRO A 18 -0.76 13.13 10.22
C PRO A 18 -0.25 12.41 8.97
N ASP A 19 -0.47 12.97 7.78
CA ASP A 19 0.01 12.43 6.52
C ASP A 19 1.44 12.92 6.21
N TYR A 20 2.29 12.00 5.76
CA TYR A 20 3.67 12.35 5.39
C TYR A 20 4.24 11.46 4.29
N VAL A 21 5.30 11.94 3.64
CA VAL A 21 6.07 11.19 2.65
C VAL A 21 7.47 10.94 3.18
N LEU A 22 7.88 9.67 3.16
CA LEU A 22 9.29 9.29 3.36
C LEU A 22 9.93 9.06 1.99
N THR A 23 11.12 9.63 1.79
CA THR A 23 11.90 9.41 0.58
C THR A 23 12.99 8.37 0.83
N LEU A 24 13.03 7.35 -0.01
CA LEU A 24 14.16 6.44 -0.08
C LEU A 24 15.19 7.01 -1.04
N LYS A 25 16.40 7.20 -0.55
CA LYS A 25 17.50 7.74 -1.36
C LYS A 25 18.10 6.67 -2.26
N SER A 26 18.63 7.10 -3.41
CA SER A 26 19.49 6.27 -4.25
C SER A 26 20.72 5.78 -3.47
N SER A 27 21.31 4.70 -3.92
CA SER A 27 22.49 4.09 -3.27
C SER A 27 23.69 5.04 -3.14
N ASP A 28 23.80 6.01 -4.05
CA ASP A 28 24.81 7.09 -3.99
C ASP A 28 24.35 8.31 -3.15
N GLY A 29 23.14 8.29 -2.59
CA GLY A 29 22.56 9.33 -1.74
C GLY A 29 22.15 10.64 -2.46
N LYS A 30 22.32 10.73 -3.78
CA LYS A 30 22.21 12.02 -4.50
C LYS A 30 20.79 12.39 -4.90
N LYS A 31 19.90 11.41 -5.08
CA LYS A 31 18.53 11.64 -5.54
C LYS A 31 17.52 10.78 -4.77
N ASP A 32 16.26 11.13 -4.92
CA ASP A 32 15.17 10.31 -4.42
C ASP A 32 14.96 9.11 -5.39
N ALA A 33 14.94 7.89 -4.85
CA ALA A 33 14.79 6.66 -5.65
C ALA A 33 13.38 6.06 -5.53
N ALA A 34 12.72 6.25 -4.39
CA ALA A 34 11.34 5.82 -4.18
C ALA A 34 10.65 6.65 -3.09
N LEU A 35 9.33 6.55 -3.02
CA LEU A 35 8.50 7.26 -2.05
C LEU A 35 7.66 6.28 -1.22
N LEU A 36 7.49 6.59 0.07
CA LEU A 36 6.54 5.92 0.94
C LEU A 36 5.53 6.96 1.43
N TYR A 37 4.29 6.86 0.99
CA TYR A 37 3.18 7.67 1.49
C TYR A 37 2.62 7.02 2.73
N CYS A 38 2.63 7.71 3.85
CA CYS A 38 2.05 7.27 5.11
C CYS A 38 0.84 8.15 5.39
N LEU A 39 -0.34 7.54 5.44
CA LEU A 39 -1.61 8.26 5.56
C LEU A 39 -2.31 7.86 6.85
N ASP A 40 -2.91 8.83 7.53
CA ASP A 40 -3.82 8.59 8.63
C ASP A 40 -5.21 8.26 8.08
N SER A 41 -5.65 7.03 8.25
CA SER A 41 -6.99 6.60 7.84
C SER A 41 -8.05 6.83 8.92
N HIS A 42 -7.71 7.61 9.96
CA HIS A 42 -8.58 7.96 11.08
C HIS A 42 -9.03 6.75 11.91
N SER A 43 -10.26 6.77 12.43
CA SER A 43 -10.86 5.74 13.27
C SER A 43 -12.32 5.54 12.87
N TYR A 44 -13.29 5.98 13.70
CA TYR A 44 -14.71 5.84 13.40
C TYR A 44 -15.29 7.09 12.76
N SER A 45 -16.29 6.91 11.90
CA SER A 45 -17.03 7.99 11.27
C SER A 45 -17.62 8.95 12.32
N LYS A 46 -17.50 10.25 12.04
CA LYS A 46 -18.08 11.32 12.85
C LYS A 46 -19.42 11.81 12.30
N LEU A 47 -19.87 11.28 11.16
CA LEU A 47 -21.16 11.64 10.56
C LEU A 47 -22.27 10.79 11.17
N PRO A 48 -23.39 11.39 11.64
CA PRO A 48 -24.45 10.66 12.35
C PRO A 48 -25.10 9.53 11.53
N ASP A 49 -25.16 9.71 10.21
CA ASP A 49 -25.83 8.79 9.29
C ASP A 49 -24.88 7.80 8.61
N VAL A 50 -23.57 7.85 8.92
CA VAL A 50 -22.53 6.96 8.38
C VAL A 50 -21.95 6.13 9.51
N LYS A 51 -22.09 4.83 9.42
CA LYS A 51 -21.61 3.89 10.44
C LYS A 51 -20.24 3.33 10.09
N GLY A 52 -19.60 2.75 11.10
CA GLY A 52 -18.31 2.08 10.93
C GLY A 52 -17.14 3.06 10.86
N ASP A 53 -16.19 2.72 10.01
CA ASP A 53 -14.91 3.42 9.93
C ASP A 53 -14.98 4.73 9.15
N ASP A 54 -14.09 5.65 9.50
CA ASP A 54 -13.85 6.89 8.79
C ASP A 54 -13.03 6.61 7.52
N TRP A 55 -12.92 7.59 6.63
CA TRP A 55 -12.29 7.45 5.31
C TRP A 55 -11.17 8.47 5.14
N LEU A 56 -10.30 8.22 4.16
CA LEU A 56 -9.34 9.22 3.69
C LEU A 56 -10.10 10.41 3.09
N THR A 57 -9.91 11.61 3.64
CA THR A 57 -10.68 12.81 3.28
C THR A 57 -10.31 13.38 1.93
N PHE A 58 -11.14 14.27 1.39
CA PHE A 58 -10.82 15.02 0.17
C PHE A 58 -9.54 15.86 0.32
N ASP A 59 -9.28 16.40 1.52
CA ASP A 59 -8.06 17.17 1.78
C ASP A 59 -6.82 16.27 1.70
N GLN A 60 -6.90 15.03 2.18
CA GLN A 60 -5.83 14.04 2.06
C GLN A 60 -5.62 13.60 0.60
N VAL A 61 -6.69 13.41 -0.16
CA VAL A 61 -6.60 13.14 -1.61
C VAL A 61 -5.92 14.31 -2.34
N ASN A 62 -6.31 15.55 -2.02
CA ASN A 62 -5.68 16.73 -2.61
C ASN A 62 -4.21 16.87 -2.19
N TRP A 63 -3.89 16.64 -0.92
CA TRP A 63 -2.52 16.61 -0.42
C TRP A 63 -1.67 15.57 -1.16
N TYR A 64 -2.16 14.33 -1.29
CA TYR A 64 -1.46 13.28 -2.04
C TYR A 64 -1.18 13.71 -3.48
N ARG A 65 -2.18 14.25 -4.19
CA ARG A 65 -2.03 14.71 -5.58
C ARG A 65 -0.97 15.80 -5.71
N GLN A 66 -0.91 16.73 -4.76
CA GLN A 66 0.11 17.78 -4.71
C GLN A 66 1.51 17.21 -4.47
N GLN A 67 1.65 16.28 -3.52
CA GLN A 67 2.94 15.63 -3.25
C GLN A 67 3.42 14.83 -4.47
N SER A 68 2.58 13.99 -5.03
CA SER A 68 2.91 13.20 -6.22
C SER A 68 3.35 14.07 -7.40
N ALA A 69 2.60 15.15 -7.68
CA ALA A 69 2.94 16.10 -8.74
C ALA A 69 4.29 16.80 -8.49
N ALA A 70 4.56 17.21 -7.24
CA ALA A 70 5.82 17.86 -6.87
C ALA A 70 7.03 16.93 -7.04
N TYR A 71 6.93 15.67 -6.56
CA TYR A 71 7.99 14.67 -6.75
C TYR A 71 8.19 14.30 -8.22
N LYS A 72 7.10 14.16 -8.98
CA LYS A 72 7.16 13.93 -10.42
C LYS A 72 7.88 15.07 -11.15
N ALA A 73 7.55 16.32 -10.84
CA ALA A 73 8.22 17.49 -11.43
C ALA A 73 9.71 17.52 -11.08
N LYS A 74 10.06 17.26 -9.80
CA LYS A 74 11.44 17.16 -9.33
C LYS A 74 12.23 16.03 -9.99
N ASN A 75 11.55 14.96 -10.42
CA ASN A 75 12.14 13.82 -11.10
C ASN A 75 12.04 13.90 -12.64
N GLY A 76 12.10 15.11 -13.20
CA GLY A 76 12.11 15.31 -14.65
C GLY A 76 10.80 14.91 -15.34
N GLY A 77 9.66 15.02 -14.68
CA GLY A 77 8.35 14.69 -15.23
C GLY A 77 7.99 13.20 -15.18
N GLN A 78 8.85 12.36 -14.61
CA GLN A 78 8.59 10.92 -14.46
C GLN A 78 8.17 10.59 -13.02
N PRO A 79 7.11 9.79 -12.81
CA PRO A 79 6.71 9.39 -11.47
C PRO A 79 7.76 8.47 -10.84
N LEU A 80 8.13 8.74 -9.58
CA LEU A 80 8.96 7.83 -8.80
C LEU A 80 8.18 6.58 -8.40
N PRO A 81 8.82 5.40 -8.29
CA PRO A 81 8.20 4.24 -7.67
C PRO A 81 7.73 4.57 -6.26
N ALA A 82 6.49 4.28 -5.93
CA ALA A 82 5.94 4.60 -4.61
C ALA A 82 5.11 3.45 -4.03
N LEU A 83 5.03 3.41 -2.70
CA LEU A 83 4.14 2.57 -1.92
C LEU A 83 3.32 3.45 -0.97
N ALA A 84 2.08 3.05 -0.68
CA ALA A 84 1.22 3.73 0.27
C ALA A 84 0.91 2.83 1.47
N PHE A 85 0.89 3.42 2.67
CA PHE A 85 0.66 2.75 3.95
C PHE A 85 -0.40 3.50 4.74
N PHE A 86 -1.44 2.80 5.17
CA PHE A 86 -2.48 3.31 6.04
C PHE A 86 -3.16 2.13 6.75
N HIS A 87 -4.02 2.40 7.75
CA HIS A 87 -4.55 1.34 8.58
C HIS A 87 -5.84 0.73 8.02
N ILE A 88 -6.87 1.54 7.80
CA ILE A 88 -8.20 1.09 7.37
C ILE A 88 -8.23 0.91 5.87
N PRO A 89 -8.60 -0.26 5.33
CA PRO A 89 -8.58 -0.53 3.89
C PRO A 89 -9.57 0.33 3.12
N LEU A 90 -9.29 0.59 1.85
CA LEU A 90 -10.23 1.23 0.93
C LEU A 90 -11.32 0.23 0.49
N PRO A 91 -12.52 0.69 0.09
CA PRO A 91 -13.57 -0.16 -0.47
C PRO A 91 -13.10 -1.06 -1.62
N GLU A 92 -12.13 -0.61 -2.42
CA GLU A 92 -11.53 -1.35 -3.53
C GLU A 92 -10.89 -2.68 -3.13
N TYR A 93 -10.52 -2.87 -1.85
CA TYR A 93 -10.05 -4.17 -1.35
C TYR A 93 -11.12 -5.24 -1.45
N ASN A 94 -12.38 -4.90 -1.16
CA ASN A 94 -13.50 -5.82 -1.32
C ASN A 94 -13.82 -6.10 -2.78
N GLU A 95 -13.76 -5.09 -3.65
CA GLU A 95 -13.96 -5.25 -5.08
C GLU A 95 -12.91 -6.18 -5.69
N ALA A 96 -11.63 -5.91 -5.41
CA ALA A 96 -10.52 -6.71 -5.91
C ALA A 96 -10.56 -8.16 -5.43
N ALA A 97 -10.86 -8.38 -4.15
CA ALA A 97 -10.91 -9.72 -3.56
C ALA A 97 -12.16 -10.52 -3.95
N SER A 98 -13.15 -9.87 -4.57
CA SER A 98 -14.37 -10.50 -5.09
C SER A 98 -14.33 -10.71 -6.61
N ASP A 99 -13.32 -10.19 -7.31
CA ASP A 99 -13.13 -10.44 -8.74
C ASP A 99 -12.56 -11.85 -8.95
N GLU A 100 -13.38 -12.75 -9.49
CA GLU A 100 -13.01 -14.14 -9.82
C GLU A 100 -11.84 -14.23 -10.82
N ASN A 101 -11.57 -13.17 -11.54
CA ASN A 101 -10.45 -13.07 -12.47
C ASN A 101 -9.16 -12.56 -11.82
N ALA A 102 -9.20 -12.03 -10.62
CA ALA A 102 -8.01 -11.60 -9.90
C ALA A 102 -7.22 -12.80 -9.35
N ILE A 103 -5.90 -12.64 -9.23
CA ILE A 103 -5.05 -13.57 -8.49
C ILE A 103 -4.92 -13.00 -7.08
N LEU A 104 -5.48 -13.72 -6.11
CA LEU A 104 -5.36 -13.43 -4.69
C LEU A 104 -4.38 -14.44 -4.08
N ILE A 105 -3.35 -13.95 -3.40
CA ILE A 105 -2.33 -14.77 -2.73
C ILE A 105 -2.29 -14.40 -1.25
N GLY A 106 -2.33 -15.41 -0.40
CA GLY A 106 -2.45 -15.26 1.06
C GLY A 106 -3.83 -15.65 1.58
N THR A 107 -4.10 -15.34 2.83
CA THR A 107 -5.29 -15.72 3.55
C THR A 107 -6.31 -14.59 3.61
N ARG A 108 -7.54 -14.87 3.23
CA ARG A 108 -8.71 -14.01 3.42
C ARG A 108 -9.75 -14.76 4.22
N MET A 109 -9.89 -14.44 5.50
CA MET A 109 -10.87 -15.06 6.38
C MET A 109 -12.10 -14.17 6.58
N GLU A 110 -11.97 -12.87 6.31
CA GLU A 110 -13.05 -11.91 6.51
C GLU A 110 -13.13 -10.90 5.36
N LYS A 111 -14.30 -10.29 5.24
CA LYS A 111 -14.51 -9.15 4.35
C LYS A 111 -13.72 -7.96 4.91
N ALA A 112 -13.08 -7.19 4.04
CA ALA A 112 -12.42 -5.96 4.46
C ALA A 112 -13.41 -5.00 5.12
N CYS A 113 -13.13 -4.59 6.36
CA CYS A 113 -13.87 -3.56 7.08
C CYS A 113 -13.47 -2.19 6.53
N ALA A 114 -14.03 -1.85 5.38
CA ALA A 114 -13.76 -0.59 4.70
C ALA A 114 -14.88 0.43 4.98
N PRO A 115 -14.59 1.74 4.91
CA PRO A 115 -15.57 2.79 5.07
C PRO A 115 -16.75 2.67 4.09
N GLU A 116 -17.93 3.15 4.52
CA GLU A 116 -19.09 3.25 3.63
C GLU A 116 -18.91 4.33 2.53
N LEU A 117 -18.10 5.35 2.82
CA LEU A 117 -17.83 6.44 1.90
C LEU A 117 -16.43 6.31 1.29
N ASN A 118 -16.31 6.74 0.02
CA ASN A 118 -15.07 6.72 -0.73
C ASN A 118 -14.84 8.08 -1.41
N THR A 119 -13.69 8.68 -1.17
CA THR A 119 -13.31 9.99 -1.73
C THR A 119 -12.45 9.87 -3.00
N GLY A 120 -12.18 8.65 -3.45
CA GLY A 120 -11.45 8.41 -4.69
C GLY A 120 -9.92 8.42 -4.54
N MET A 121 -9.37 8.12 -3.36
CA MET A 121 -7.91 8.02 -3.16
C MET A 121 -7.28 6.99 -4.10
N PHE A 122 -7.92 5.82 -4.29
CA PHE A 122 -7.45 4.82 -5.24
C PHE A 122 -7.34 5.40 -6.66
N THR A 123 -8.38 6.10 -7.11
CA THR A 123 -8.40 6.74 -8.43
C THR A 123 -7.29 7.78 -8.56
N ALA A 124 -7.09 8.62 -7.55
CA ALA A 124 -6.02 9.61 -7.54
C ALA A 124 -4.63 8.96 -7.68
N MET A 125 -4.36 7.87 -6.95
CA MET A 125 -3.11 7.13 -7.05
C MET A 125 -2.95 6.43 -8.40
N LYS A 126 -4.05 5.92 -8.96
CA LYS A 126 -4.05 5.30 -10.29
C LYS A 126 -3.73 6.31 -11.39
N GLU A 127 -4.32 7.50 -11.33
CA GLU A 127 -4.06 8.58 -12.30
C GLU A 127 -2.64 9.14 -12.19
N ALA A 128 -2.13 9.32 -10.98
CA ALA A 128 -0.76 9.81 -10.74
C ALA A 128 0.31 8.83 -11.25
N GLY A 129 0.05 7.53 -11.15
CA GLY A 129 0.88 6.46 -11.71
C GLY A 129 2.19 6.20 -10.97
N ASP A 130 2.36 6.75 -9.77
CA ASP A 130 3.55 6.53 -8.93
C ASP A 130 3.38 5.32 -8.00
N VAL A 131 2.19 5.14 -7.38
CA VAL A 131 1.93 4.07 -6.41
C VAL A 131 1.82 2.71 -7.10
N MET A 132 2.66 1.77 -6.68
CA MET A 132 2.67 0.39 -7.14
C MET A 132 1.87 -0.54 -6.22
N GLY A 133 1.77 -0.20 -4.94
CA GLY A 133 1.06 -1.01 -3.94
C GLY A 133 0.58 -0.19 -2.75
N MET A 134 -0.54 -0.60 -2.19
CA MET A 134 -1.14 -0.08 -0.96
C MET A 134 -1.12 -1.17 0.09
N PHE A 135 -0.68 -0.85 1.29
CA PHE A 135 -0.52 -1.78 2.40
C PHE A 135 -1.32 -1.31 3.59
N VAL A 136 -2.19 -2.17 4.09
CA VAL A 136 -3.15 -1.88 5.15
C VAL A 136 -3.06 -2.88 6.31
N GLY A 137 -3.77 -2.61 7.39
CA GLY A 137 -3.98 -3.49 8.54
C GLY A 137 -5.48 -3.68 8.80
N HIS A 138 -5.91 -3.41 10.03
CA HIS A 138 -7.30 -3.39 10.50
C HIS A 138 -7.91 -4.78 10.70
N ASP A 139 -8.07 -5.56 9.64
CA ASP A 139 -8.67 -6.89 9.67
C ASP A 139 -7.59 -7.93 10.04
N HIS A 140 -7.66 -8.45 11.27
CA HIS A 140 -6.55 -9.22 11.87
C HIS A 140 -6.36 -10.61 11.23
N ASP A 141 -7.41 -11.16 10.64
CA ASP A 141 -7.42 -12.49 10.01
C ASP A 141 -7.26 -12.43 8.48
N ASN A 142 -6.86 -11.28 7.95
CA ASN A 142 -6.47 -11.10 6.57
C ASN A 142 -4.96 -10.85 6.44
N ASP A 143 -4.33 -11.50 5.47
CA ASP A 143 -2.95 -11.20 5.07
C ASP A 143 -2.76 -11.29 3.56
N TYR A 144 -3.86 -11.37 2.80
CA TYR A 144 -3.81 -11.51 1.36
C TYR A 144 -3.24 -10.29 0.64
N ALA A 145 -2.82 -10.53 -0.58
CA ALA A 145 -2.50 -9.50 -1.56
C ALA A 145 -3.19 -9.84 -2.90
N VAL A 146 -3.75 -8.83 -3.54
CA VAL A 146 -4.49 -8.96 -4.80
C VAL A 146 -4.24 -7.76 -5.69
N MET A 147 -4.10 -7.98 -7.01
CA MET A 147 -3.92 -6.90 -7.96
C MET A 147 -5.26 -6.28 -8.35
N TRP A 148 -5.37 -4.95 -8.23
CA TRP A 148 -6.52 -4.21 -8.73
C TRP A 148 -6.08 -3.09 -9.67
N LYS A 149 -6.51 -3.16 -10.91
CA LYS A 149 -6.21 -2.15 -11.95
C LYS A 149 -4.72 -1.73 -12.03
N GLY A 150 -3.80 -2.67 -11.73
CA GLY A 150 -2.35 -2.45 -11.81
C GLY A 150 -1.71 -1.90 -10.53
N ILE A 151 -2.44 -1.78 -9.43
CA ILE A 151 -1.92 -1.50 -8.09
C ILE A 151 -2.14 -2.71 -7.20
N LEU A 152 -1.13 -3.14 -6.46
CA LEU A 152 -1.26 -4.24 -5.51
C LEU A 152 -1.97 -3.73 -4.25
N LEU A 153 -3.07 -4.37 -3.86
CA LEU A 153 -3.75 -4.16 -2.60
C LEU A 153 -3.36 -5.29 -1.64
N ALA A 154 -2.68 -4.98 -0.55
CA ALA A 154 -2.11 -5.99 0.34
C ALA A 154 -2.38 -5.66 1.80
N TYR A 155 -2.69 -6.68 2.57
CA TYR A 155 -2.70 -6.60 4.03
C TYR A 155 -1.31 -6.82 4.60
N GLY A 156 -1.03 -6.17 5.74
CA GLY A 156 0.02 -6.60 6.65
C GLY A 156 -0.32 -7.96 7.26
N ARG A 157 0.51 -8.39 8.21
CA ARG A 157 0.19 -9.54 9.08
C ARG A 157 0.06 -9.04 10.50
N PHE A 158 -0.94 -9.51 11.24
CA PHE A 158 -1.12 -9.15 12.63
C PHE A 158 0.15 -9.50 13.44
N THR A 159 0.69 -8.51 14.14
CA THR A 159 1.93 -8.63 14.92
C THR A 159 1.71 -8.48 16.42
N GLY A 160 0.54 -7.97 16.82
CA GLY A 160 0.18 -7.75 18.21
C GLY A 160 -0.05 -9.06 18.99
N GLY A 161 -0.32 -8.91 20.26
CA GLY A 161 -0.71 -10.00 21.13
C GLY A 161 -1.70 -9.54 22.17
N ASN A 162 -2.67 -10.39 22.49
CA ASN A 162 -3.58 -10.26 23.62
C ASN A 162 -4.60 -9.12 23.54
N THR A 163 -4.98 -8.62 22.37
CA THR A 163 -5.93 -7.52 22.30
C THR A 163 -7.30 -7.97 21.83
N GLU A 164 -7.41 -8.41 20.60
CA GLU A 164 -8.68 -8.68 19.95
C GLU A 164 -8.73 -10.15 19.50
N TYR A 165 -9.21 -10.38 18.30
CA TYR A 165 -9.17 -11.68 17.65
C TYR A 165 -7.94 -11.79 16.75
N ASN A 166 -7.41 -12.96 16.62
CA ASN A 166 -6.38 -13.33 15.66
C ASN A 166 -6.27 -14.85 15.56
N HIS A 167 -6.72 -15.42 14.47
CA HIS A 167 -6.66 -16.87 14.22
C HIS A 167 -5.38 -17.26 13.45
N LEU A 168 -4.73 -16.32 12.79
CA LEU A 168 -3.50 -16.55 12.04
C LEU A 168 -2.27 -16.42 12.93
N PRO A 169 -1.21 -17.21 12.71
CA PRO A 169 0.05 -17.04 13.43
C PRO A 169 0.63 -15.63 13.21
N ASN A 170 1.12 -15.00 14.27
CA ASN A 170 1.69 -13.66 14.22
C ASN A 170 2.89 -13.59 13.28
N GLY A 171 3.06 -12.45 12.65
CA GLY A 171 4.15 -12.22 11.70
C GLY A 171 4.20 -10.78 11.24
N ALA A 172 4.91 -10.55 10.16
CA ALA A 172 4.98 -9.25 9.50
C ALA A 172 5.11 -9.43 7.99
N ARG A 173 4.52 -8.50 7.23
CA ARG A 173 4.79 -8.42 5.81
C ARG A 173 6.12 -7.70 5.59
N VAL A 174 6.99 -8.33 4.82
CA VAL A 174 8.27 -7.78 4.39
C VAL A 174 8.14 -7.32 2.94
N ILE A 175 8.72 -6.17 2.62
CA ILE A 175 8.73 -5.61 1.27
C ILE A 175 10.15 -5.23 0.92
N VAL A 176 10.62 -5.67 -0.24
CA VAL A 176 11.95 -5.36 -0.77
C VAL A 176 11.81 -4.69 -2.12
N MET A 177 12.12 -3.40 -2.17
CA MET A 177 12.16 -2.62 -3.41
C MET A 177 13.55 -2.69 -4.03
N LYS A 178 13.60 -2.62 -5.37
CA LYS A 178 14.85 -2.54 -6.12
C LYS A 178 15.00 -1.14 -6.72
N GLU A 179 16.13 -0.50 -6.44
CA GLU A 179 16.45 0.81 -7.03
C GLU A 179 16.42 0.77 -8.55
N GLY A 180 15.83 1.80 -9.17
CA GLY A 180 15.73 1.94 -10.61
C GLY A 180 14.70 1.02 -11.29
N ALA A 181 13.91 0.27 -10.52
CA ALA A 181 12.89 -0.63 -11.06
C ALA A 181 11.50 -0.34 -10.47
N ARG A 182 10.47 -0.54 -11.28
CA ARG A 182 9.07 -0.48 -10.83
C ARG A 182 8.57 -1.89 -10.47
N THR A 183 9.30 -2.51 -9.54
CA THR A 183 8.99 -3.85 -9.02
C THR A 183 9.40 -3.94 -7.56
N PHE A 184 8.79 -4.86 -6.83
CA PHE A 184 9.19 -5.23 -5.47
C PHE A 184 8.83 -6.68 -5.19
N THR A 185 9.54 -7.28 -4.26
CA THR A 185 9.22 -8.60 -3.71
C THR A 185 8.58 -8.42 -2.36
N THR A 186 7.55 -9.18 -2.05
CA THR A 186 6.91 -9.18 -0.73
C THR A 186 6.60 -10.59 -0.26
N TRP A 187 6.60 -10.78 1.06
CA TRP A 187 6.25 -12.05 1.72
C TRP A 187 5.79 -11.80 3.15
N ILE A 188 5.15 -12.79 3.73
CA ILE A 188 4.90 -12.83 5.17
C ILE A 188 6.03 -13.60 5.85
N ARG A 189 6.62 -13.00 6.88
CA ARG A 189 7.55 -13.65 7.80
C ARG A 189 6.83 -13.89 9.11
N LEU A 190 6.59 -15.16 9.45
CA LEU A 190 5.92 -15.55 10.67
C LEU A 190 6.86 -15.41 11.89
N LYS A 191 6.26 -15.29 13.07
CA LYS A 191 6.97 -15.42 14.32
C LYS A 191 7.61 -16.82 14.36
N GLY A 192 8.94 -16.86 14.51
CA GLY A 192 9.72 -18.11 14.39
C GLY A 192 10.56 -18.17 13.10
N GLY A 193 10.28 -17.31 12.13
CA GLY A 193 11.16 -17.09 10.98
C GLY A 193 10.71 -17.75 9.68
N GLU A 194 9.65 -18.55 9.68
CA GLU A 194 9.07 -19.12 8.47
C GLU A 194 8.64 -18.01 7.49
N ILE A 195 8.82 -18.26 6.20
CA ILE A 195 8.46 -17.34 5.11
C ILE A 195 7.37 -18.02 4.29
N ILE A 196 6.24 -17.33 4.15
CA ILE A 196 5.10 -17.77 3.33
C ILE A 196 4.69 -16.69 2.32
N ASP A 197 3.94 -17.06 1.30
CA ASP A 197 3.30 -16.18 0.31
C ASP A 197 4.28 -15.18 -0.34
N LYS A 198 5.46 -15.67 -0.71
CA LYS A 198 6.46 -14.84 -1.38
C LYS A 198 6.07 -14.59 -2.83
N THR A 199 5.94 -13.31 -3.19
CA THR A 199 5.49 -12.85 -4.51
C THR A 199 6.37 -11.71 -5.03
N VAL A 200 6.30 -11.50 -6.35
CA VAL A 200 6.95 -10.39 -7.06
C VAL A 200 5.88 -9.56 -7.77
N TYR A 201 5.82 -8.26 -7.47
CA TYR A 201 4.99 -7.31 -8.19
C TYR A 201 5.68 -6.88 -9.50
N PRO A 202 4.99 -6.85 -10.63
CA PRO A 202 3.60 -7.29 -10.85
C PRO A 202 3.48 -8.78 -11.20
N ASP A 203 4.56 -9.50 -11.45
CA ASP A 203 4.61 -10.75 -12.20
C ASP A 203 3.78 -11.88 -11.56
N SER A 204 3.77 -12.01 -10.23
CA SER A 204 2.98 -13.03 -9.52
C SER A 204 1.47 -12.85 -9.64
N TYR A 205 1.01 -11.68 -10.10
CA TYR A 205 -0.40 -11.31 -10.17
C TYR A 205 -0.93 -11.14 -11.59
N VAL A 206 -0.15 -11.58 -12.59
CA VAL A 206 -0.54 -11.55 -14.00
C VAL A 206 -0.96 -12.96 -14.42
N LYS A 207 -2.19 -13.10 -14.90
CA LYS A 207 -2.64 -14.36 -15.50
C LYS A 207 -1.89 -14.60 -16.80
N ASP A 208 -1.47 -15.84 -16.98
CA ASP A 208 -0.88 -16.29 -18.26
C ASP A 208 -1.93 -16.15 -19.38
N ASP A 209 -1.68 -15.24 -20.28
CA ASP A 209 -2.52 -15.08 -21.46
C ASP A 209 -1.97 -15.97 -22.60
N TRP A 210 -2.55 -17.16 -22.72
CA TRP A 210 -2.18 -18.15 -23.74
C TRP A 210 -2.19 -17.56 -25.16
N ARG A 211 -2.97 -16.51 -25.44
CA ARG A 211 -3.02 -15.84 -26.74
C ARG A 211 -1.74 -15.07 -27.08
N LYS A 212 -0.94 -14.75 -26.08
CA LYS A 212 0.36 -14.06 -26.22
C LYS A 212 1.53 -15.02 -26.27
N ARG A 213 1.30 -16.33 -26.12
CA ARG A 213 2.37 -17.31 -26.28
C ARG A 213 2.77 -17.40 -27.75
N PRO A 214 4.09 -17.52 -28.06
CA PRO A 214 4.53 -17.83 -29.43
C PRO A 214 3.86 -19.12 -29.92
N LEU A 215 3.39 -19.11 -31.17
CA LEU A 215 2.95 -20.34 -31.79
C LEU A 215 4.16 -21.29 -31.86
N VAL A 216 3.99 -22.49 -31.34
CA VAL A 216 4.98 -23.55 -31.52
C VAL A 216 4.90 -23.94 -33.02
N THR A 217 5.85 -23.48 -33.79
CA THR A 217 6.07 -23.99 -35.17
C THR A 217 6.76 -25.35 -35.05
N GLU A 218 6.06 -26.42 -35.44
CA GLU A 218 6.66 -27.75 -35.63
C GLU A 218 7.75 -27.73 -36.69
#